data_962f692e0bfe084c4ce28cc05c2656d4
#
_entry.id   962f692e0bfe084c4ce28cc05c2656d4
#
_cell.length_a   1.000
_cell.length_b   1.000
_cell.length_c   1.000
_cell.angle_alpha   90.00
_cell.angle_beta   90.00
_cell.angle_gamma   90.00
#
_symmetry.space_group_name_H-M   'P 1'
#
loop_
_entity.id
_entity.type
_entity.pdbx_description
1 polymer ?
#
loop_
_entity_poly.entity_id
_entity_poly.type
_entity_poly.pdbx_seq_one_letter_code
_entity_poly.pdbx_strand_id
1 'polypeptide(L)'
;MIFVIDWMEDKVCLYGLHDGKLLYKSDKMESRPRGICLINATEIAVILDNGLIKFASIDSTHNARVITWTRNLRVQGGLDRYQVVSFNDDLVVCGVKQDTVCWCIVSRTDGHVGTIHQVCNGNITSWSFLTNKDDMIYISCYVGTPNTGVYAYDVQNPSKYKYRYQHKDLKSPKGIVIDRHGSLFVCNYGNPYYCIHHLTSECQLVSIVTQGIPRGQFALFWDDGLLYVTCFGSNLITRYRTQYPVIPSEILNMDTRSIEMYKGSSGWEREGL
;
A
#
# COMPACT_ATOMS: atom_id res chain seq x y z
N MET A 1 8.52 0.64 12.36
CA MET A 1 9.31 0.06 11.25
C MET A 1 8.54 0.21 9.95
N ILE A 2 9.23 0.46 8.84
CA ILE A 2 8.63 0.50 7.50
C ILE A 2 9.33 -0.52 6.62
N PHE A 3 8.55 -1.40 5.99
CA PHE A 3 9.00 -2.25 4.91
C PHE A 3 8.81 -1.53 3.58
N VAL A 4 9.82 -1.58 2.74
CA VAL A 4 9.83 -0.93 1.42
C VAL A 4 10.28 -1.93 0.37
N ILE A 5 9.57 -1.97 -0.74
CA ILE A 5 9.99 -2.69 -1.93
C ILE A 5 10.90 -1.77 -2.76
N ASP A 6 12.15 -2.17 -2.91
CA ASP A 6 13.09 -1.56 -3.85
C ASP A 6 12.91 -2.21 -5.23
N TRP A 7 12.20 -1.54 -6.10
CA TRP A 7 11.87 -2.03 -7.43
C TRP A 7 13.01 -2.04 -8.41
N MET A 8 13.99 -1.17 -8.19
CA MET A 8 15.15 -1.07 -9.07
C MET A 8 16.12 -2.23 -8.86
N GLU A 9 16.20 -2.69 -7.60
CA GLU A 9 17.11 -3.76 -7.22
C GLU A 9 16.41 -5.11 -7.00
N ASP A 10 15.07 -5.18 -7.10
CA ASP A 10 14.25 -6.35 -6.80
C ASP A 10 14.47 -6.87 -5.37
N LYS A 11 14.48 -5.96 -4.39
CA LYS A 11 14.77 -6.25 -2.98
C LYS A 11 13.66 -5.75 -2.05
N VAL A 12 13.66 -6.28 -0.85
CA VAL A 12 12.88 -5.77 0.28
C VAL A 12 13.83 -5.11 1.27
N CYS A 13 13.50 -3.91 1.67
CA CYS A 13 14.24 -3.13 2.65
C CYS A 13 13.39 -2.88 3.89
N LEU A 14 14.03 -2.83 5.05
CA LEU A 14 13.42 -2.47 6.32
C LEU A 14 14.11 -1.21 6.85
N TYR A 15 13.33 -0.19 7.16
CA TYR A 15 13.82 1.07 7.70
C TYR A 15 13.28 1.33 9.12
N GLY A 16 14.07 1.99 9.94
CA GLY A 16 13.62 2.56 11.21
C GLY A 16 12.62 3.70 11.00
N LEU A 17 11.55 3.74 11.79
CA LEU A 17 10.52 4.78 11.67
C LEU A 17 10.99 6.15 12.20
N HIS A 18 11.91 6.15 13.17
CA HIS A 18 12.32 7.38 13.84
C HIS A 18 13.49 8.08 13.15
N ASP A 19 14.42 7.32 12.60
CA ASP A 19 15.69 7.81 12.07
C ASP A 19 15.87 7.57 10.57
N GLY A 20 14.92 6.89 9.92
CA GLY A 20 14.98 6.52 8.51
C GLY A 20 16.14 5.57 8.17
N LYS A 21 16.84 5.04 9.19
CA LYS A 21 18.01 4.20 8.99
C LYS A 21 17.63 2.86 8.38
N LEU A 22 18.40 2.44 7.37
CA LEU A 22 18.28 1.10 6.82
C LEU A 22 18.72 0.07 7.87
N LEU A 23 17.77 -0.78 8.27
CA LEU A 23 17.96 -1.84 9.27
C LEU A 23 18.26 -3.18 8.61
N TYR A 24 17.71 -3.41 7.41
CA TYR A 24 17.88 -4.64 6.67
C TYR A 24 17.66 -4.42 5.18
N LYS A 25 18.41 -5.12 4.34
CA LYS A 25 18.20 -5.21 2.89
C LYS A 25 18.33 -6.68 2.48
N SER A 26 17.33 -7.21 1.80
CA SER A 26 17.38 -8.60 1.33
C SER A 26 18.36 -8.77 0.18
N ASP A 27 18.72 -10.01 -0.11
CA ASP A 27 19.29 -10.37 -1.39
C ASP A 27 18.29 -10.11 -2.52
N LYS A 28 18.77 -10.07 -3.75
CA LYS A 28 17.92 -9.96 -4.92
C LYS A 28 16.96 -11.15 -4.98
N MET A 29 15.69 -10.87 -5.17
CA MET A 29 14.66 -11.91 -5.29
C MET A 29 14.66 -12.52 -6.68
N GLU A 30 14.19 -13.77 -6.79
CA GLU A 30 14.09 -14.51 -8.04
C GLU A 30 13.10 -13.91 -9.05
N SER A 31 12.20 -13.06 -8.58
CA SER A 31 11.25 -12.27 -9.38
C SER A 31 10.97 -10.96 -8.67
N ARG A 32 10.48 -9.97 -9.40
CA ARG A 32 10.23 -8.64 -8.88
C ARG A 32 9.19 -8.65 -7.76
N PRO A 33 9.49 -8.13 -6.56
CA PRO A 33 8.49 -7.99 -5.50
C PRO A 33 7.46 -6.91 -5.88
N ARG A 34 6.20 -7.17 -5.59
CA ARG A 34 5.07 -6.31 -5.97
C ARG A 34 4.30 -5.79 -4.79
N GLY A 35 4.04 -6.62 -3.81
CA GLY A 35 3.29 -6.28 -2.62
C GLY A 35 3.95 -6.86 -1.39
N ILE A 36 3.76 -6.19 -0.27
CA ILE A 36 4.24 -6.63 1.03
C ILE A 36 3.18 -6.31 2.07
N CYS A 37 2.94 -7.24 2.97
CA CYS A 37 2.09 -7.02 4.13
C CYS A 37 2.68 -7.61 5.40
N LEU A 38 2.31 -7.01 6.51
CA LEU A 38 2.56 -7.55 7.84
C LEU A 38 1.46 -8.58 8.14
N ILE A 39 1.84 -9.80 8.49
CA ILE A 39 0.92 -10.86 8.92
C ILE A 39 0.62 -10.71 10.42
N ASN A 40 1.67 -10.50 11.18
CA ASN A 40 1.63 -10.24 12.62
C ASN A 40 2.91 -9.47 13.03
N ALA A 41 3.12 -9.26 14.32
CA ALA A 41 4.28 -8.50 14.82
C ALA A 41 5.64 -9.05 14.38
N THR A 42 5.72 -10.33 14.00
CA THR A 42 6.98 -11.05 13.71
C THR A 42 7.02 -11.73 12.34
N GLU A 43 6.00 -11.57 11.51
CA GLU A 43 5.94 -12.23 10.21
C GLU A 43 5.43 -11.28 9.12
N ILE A 44 6.09 -11.32 7.97
CA ILE A 44 5.67 -10.62 6.74
C ILE A 44 5.41 -11.61 5.60
N ALA A 45 4.59 -11.18 4.64
CA ALA A 45 4.45 -11.84 3.35
C ALA A 45 4.79 -10.86 2.22
N VAL A 46 5.55 -11.33 1.25
CA VAL A 46 5.93 -10.59 0.04
C VAL A 46 5.47 -11.36 -1.18
N ILE A 47 4.65 -10.74 -2.02
CA ILE A 47 4.20 -11.32 -3.28
C ILE A 47 5.07 -10.84 -4.43
N LEU A 48 5.47 -11.77 -5.30
CA LEU A 48 6.32 -11.54 -6.46
C LEU A 48 5.50 -11.53 -7.76
N ASP A 49 6.06 -10.98 -8.83
CA ASP A 49 5.44 -10.92 -10.17
C ASP A 49 5.02 -12.28 -10.72
N ASN A 50 5.75 -13.33 -10.37
CA ASN A 50 5.46 -14.69 -10.81
C ASN A 50 4.39 -15.41 -9.97
N GLY A 51 3.69 -14.68 -9.09
CA GLY A 51 2.66 -15.22 -8.19
C GLY A 51 3.18 -16.02 -7.01
N LEU A 52 4.49 -15.96 -6.74
CA LEU A 52 5.06 -16.57 -5.54
C LEU A 52 4.92 -15.64 -4.35
N ILE A 53 4.40 -16.12 -3.24
CA ILE A 53 4.39 -15.44 -1.95
C ILE A 53 5.51 -16.01 -1.10
N LYS A 54 6.42 -15.15 -0.64
CA LYS A 54 7.49 -15.49 0.30
C LYS A 54 7.14 -14.99 1.68
N PHE A 55 7.26 -15.85 2.67
CA PHE A 55 7.07 -15.48 4.07
C PHE A 55 8.42 -15.35 4.76
N ALA A 56 8.51 -14.38 5.65
CA ALA A 56 9.71 -14.20 6.46
C ALA A 56 9.35 -13.88 7.90
N SER A 57 10.10 -14.45 8.82
CA SER A 57 10.08 -14.07 10.23
C SER A 57 11.01 -12.90 10.51
N ILE A 58 10.57 -12.04 11.43
CA ILE A 58 11.33 -10.89 11.91
C ILE A 58 11.78 -11.21 13.33
N ASP A 59 13.05 -11.44 13.52
CA ASP A 59 13.64 -11.59 14.84
C ASP A 59 14.15 -10.24 15.34
N SER A 60 13.76 -9.86 16.55
CA SER A 60 14.10 -8.58 17.17
C SER A 60 15.06 -8.75 18.35
N THR A 61 15.95 -9.74 18.31
CA THR A 61 16.94 -9.96 19.38
C THR A 61 18.06 -8.91 19.34
N HIS A 62 18.26 -8.23 20.48
CA HIS A 62 19.46 -7.45 20.87
C HIS A 62 20.10 -6.55 19.79
N ASN A 63 19.43 -5.48 19.38
CA ASN A 63 19.98 -4.42 18.50
C ASN A 63 20.21 -4.79 17.03
N ALA A 64 19.99 -6.03 16.60
CA ALA A 64 19.98 -6.43 15.21
C ALA A 64 18.63 -7.05 14.85
N ARG A 65 18.05 -6.65 13.74
CA ARG A 65 16.84 -7.29 13.22
C ARG A 65 17.26 -8.20 12.09
N VAL A 66 16.95 -9.48 12.25
CA VAL A 66 17.22 -10.49 11.25
C VAL A 66 15.90 -10.86 10.60
N ILE A 67 15.86 -10.80 9.28
CA ILE A 67 14.74 -11.30 8.48
C ILE A 67 15.16 -12.63 7.90
N THR A 68 14.44 -13.68 8.28
CA THR A 68 14.69 -15.04 7.81
C THR A 68 13.54 -15.51 6.96
N TRP A 69 13.80 -15.84 5.69
CA TRP A 69 12.80 -16.41 4.79
C TRP A 69 12.45 -17.83 5.24
N THR A 70 11.16 -18.08 5.52
CA THR A 70 10.71 -19.30 6.18
C THR A 70 10.03 -20.28 5.23
N ARG A 71 9.19 -19.78 4.33
CA ARG A 71 8.42 -20.62 3.40
C ARG A 71 7.99 -19.85 2.16
N ASN A 72 7.61 -20.60 1.15
CA ASN A 72 7.06 -20.09 -0.11
C ASN A 72 5.69 -20.70 -0.36
N LEU A 73 4.81 -19.91 -0.99
CA LEU A 73 3.47 -20.29 -1.36
C LEU A 73 3.21 -19.80 -2.79
N ARG A 74 2.68 -20.61 -3.68
CA ARG A 74 2.35 -20.18 -5.03
C ARG A 74 0.86 -19.90 -5.15
N VAL A 75 0.50 -18.68 -5.54
CA VAL A 75 -0.89 -18.33 -5.88
C VAL A 75 -1.24 -19.01 -7.20
N GLN A 76 -2.25 -19.88 -7.16
CA GLN A 76 -2.84 -20.48 -8.34
C GLN A 76 -3.93 -19.54 -8.88
N GLY A 77 -4.19 -19.56 -10.19
CA GLY A 77 -5.32 -18.76 -10.74
C GLY A 77 -4.96 -17.79 -11.85
N GLY A 78 -3.66 -17.64 -12.18
CA GLY A 78 -3.22 -16.87 -13.35
C GLY A 78 -3.52 -15.38 -13.25
N LEU A 79 -3.33 -14.81 -12.08
CA LEU A 79 -3.31 -13.37 -11.88
C LEU A 79 -1.92 -12.83 -12.20
N ASP A 80 -1.85 -11.57 -12.63
CA ASP A 80 -0.63 -10.79 -12.83
C ASP A 80 -0.65 -9.51 -11.98
N ARG A 81 0.51 -8.87 -11.77
CA ARG A 81 0.62 -7.57 -11.09
C ARG A 81 -0.01 -7.53 -9.71
N TYR A 82 0.46 -8.40 -8.86
CA TYR A 82 -0.12 -8.68 -7.54
C TYR A 82 0.09 -7.59 -6.50
N GLN A 83 -0.89 -7.50 -5.60
CA GLN A 83 -0.79 -6.89 -4.28
C GLN A 83 -1.33 -7.87 -3.24
N VAL A 84 -0.90 -7.73 -1.99
CA VAL A 84 -1.27 -8.63 -0.91
C VAL A 84 -1.50 -7.88 0.38
N VAL A 85 -2.53 -8.28 1.13
CA VAL A 85 -2.74 -7.88 2.52
C VAL A 85 -3.09 -9.11 3.36
N SER A 86 -2.81 -9.04 4.65
CA SER A 86 -3.24 -10.04 5.62
C SER A 86 -4.73 -9.86 5.91
N PHE A 87 -5.46 -10.95 6.00
CA PHE A 87 -6.88 -10.98 6.30
C PHE A 87 -7.20 -12.19 7.17
N ASN A 88 -7.47 -11.97 8.45
CA ASN A 88 -7.63 -13.05 9.43
C ASN A 88 -6.43 -14.01 9.37
N ASP A 89 -6.69 -15.31 9.21
CA ASP A 89 -5.65 -16.33 9.04
C ASP A 89 -5.22 -16.58 7.60
N ASP A 90 -5.75 -15.81 6.64
CA ASP A 90 -5.52 -15.93 5.21
C ASP A 90 -4.88 -14.67 4.62
N LEU A 91 -4.78 -14.61 3.31
CA LEU A 91 -4.32 -13.46 2.53
C LEU A 91 -5.41 -13.03 1.56
N VAL A 92 -5.59 -11.73 1.40
CA VAL A 92 -6.28 -11.20 0.23
C VAL A 92 -5.25 -10.80 -0.80
N VAL A 93 -5.40 -11.31 -2.00
CA VAL A 93 -4.57 -11.00 -3.15
C VAL A 93 -5.41 -10.28 -4.19
N CYS A 94 -4.92 -9.15 -4.66
CA CYS A 94 -5.48 -8.43 -5.80
C CYS A 94 -4.49 -8.47 -6.96
N GLY A 95 -4.99 -8.63 -8.17
CA GLY A 95 -4.16 -8.69 -9.38
C GLY A 95 -4.99 -8.46 -10.63
N VAL A 96 -4.38 -8.76 -11.78
CA VAL A 96 -5.00 -8.61 -13.09
C VAL A 96 -5.15 -9.98 -13.74
N LYS A 97 -6.30 -10.27 -14.31
CA LYS A 97 -6.57 -11.46 -15.10
C LYS A 97 -7.30 -11.05 -16.37
N GLN A 98 -6.69 -11.29 -17.53
CA GLN A 98 -7.28 -10.97 -18.83
C GLN A 98 -7.84 -9.54 -18.88
N ASP A 99 -6.99 -8.55 -18.58
CA ASP A 99 -7.34 -7.12 -18.54
C ASP A 99 -8.46 -6.73 -17.55
N THR A 100 -8.72 -7.58 -16.56
CA THR A 100 -9.69 -7.34 -15.50
C THR A 100 -8.98 -7.29 -14.16
N VAL A 101 -9.24 -6.25 -13.36
CA VAL A 101 -8.81 -6.23 -11.95
C VAL A 101 -9.66 -7.23 -11.19
N CYS A 102 -8.99 -8.12 -10.48
CA CYS A 102 -9.61 -9.17 -9.70
C CYS A 102 -9.01 -9.23 -8.30
N TRP A 103 -9.75 -9.79 -7.36
CA TRP A 103 -9.23 -10.15 -6.05
C TRP A 103 -9.72 -11.53 -5.63
N CYS A 104 -9.02 -12.16 -4.72
CA CYS A 104 -9.37 -13.44 -4.14
C CYS A 104 -8.79 -13.59 -2.73
N ILE A 105 -9.35 -14.51 -1.97
CA ILE A 105 -8.76 -14.98 -0.71
C ILE A 105 -7.87 -16.18 -1.03
N VAL A 106 -6.67 -16.17 -0.47
CA VAL A 106 -5.67 -17.22 -0.63
C VAL A 106 -5.37 -17.80 0.75
N SER A 107 -5.61 -19.09 0.90
CA SER A 107 -5.26 -19.81 2.11
C SER A 107 -3.76 -19.70 2.40
N ARG A 108 -3.42 -19.24 3.57
CA ARG A 108 -2.03 -19.06 4.01
C ARG A 108 -1.32 -20.39 4.26
N THR A 109 -2.05 -21.47 4.44
CA THR A 109 -1.48 -22.78 4.77
C THR A 109 -1.03 -23.55 3.53
N ASP A 110 -1.86 -23.62 2.50
CA ASP A 110 -1.67 -24.48 1.32
C ASP A 110 -1.69 -23.72 -0.02
N GLY A 111 -2.00 -22.42 -0.02
CA GLY A 111 -2.08 -21.61 -1.24
C GLY A 111 -3.36 -21.81 -2.03
N HIS A 112 -4.32 -22.51 -1.47
CA HIS A 112 -5.62 -22.66 -2.13
C HIS A 112 -6.23 -21.29 -2.41
N VAL A 113 -6.61 -21.05 -3.64
CA VAL A 113 -7.27 -19.82 -4.09
C VAL A 113 -8.76 -20.06 -4.08
N GLY A 114 -9.45 -19.28 -3.28
CA GLY A 114 -10.91 -19.22 -3.27
C GLY A 114 -11.48 -18.63 -4.58
N THR A 115 -12.73 -18.26 -4.55
CA THR A 115 -13.38 -17.63 -5.71
C THR A 115 -12.66 -16.33 -6.10
N ILE A 116 -12.40 -16.18 -7.40
CA ILE A 116 -11.83 -14.94 -7.97
C ILE A 116 -12.99 -13.99 -8.29
N HIS A 117 -12.97 -12.83 -7.65
CA HIS A 117 -13.98 -11.78 -7.81
C HIS A 117 -13.48 -10.68 -8.74
N GLN A 118 -14.30 -10.29 -9.72
CA GLN A 118 -13.99 -9.18 -10.62
C GLN A 118 -14.29 -7.84 -9.95
N VAL A 119 -13.38 -6.87 -10.08
CA VAL A 119 -13.58 -5.49 -9.60
C VAL A 119 -14.07 -4.61 -10.73
N CYS A 120 -13.32 -4.56 -11.82
CA CYS A 120 -13.62 -3.69 -12.96
C CYS A 120 -12.90 -4.19 -14.21
N ASN A 121 -13.58 -4.00 -15.35
CA ASN A 121 -13.01 -4.28 -16.67
C ASN A 121 -12.41 -2.99 -17.25
N GLY A 122 -11.33 -3.09 -17.98
CA GLY A 122 -10.71 -1.96 -18.69
C GLY A 122 -9.31 -2.25 -19.16
N ASN A 123 -8.81 -1.38 -20.02
CA ASN A 123 -7.44 -1.47 -20.53
C ASN A 123 -6.46 -1.14 -19.40
N ILE A 124 -5.98 -2.16 -18.70
CA ILE A 124 -5.23 -1.99 -17.46
C ILE A 124 -3.78 -1.67 -17.79
N THR A 125 -3.46 -0.40 -17.76
CA THR A 125 -2.07 0.07 -17.91
C THR A 125 -1.35 0.21 -16.57
N SER A 126 -2.05 0.01 -15.43
CA SER A 126 -1.48 0.35 -14.13
C SER A 126 -2.00 -0.52 -12.97
N TRP A 127 -1.41 -0.31 -11.85
CA TRP A 127 -1.44 -0.98 -10.56
C TRP A 127 -2.76 -0.77 -9.83
N SER A 128 -3.26 -1.83 -9.25
CA SER A 128 -4.29 -1.76 -8.22
C SER A 128 -3.64 -1.97 -6.87
N PHE A 129 -4.08 -1.25 -5.86
CA PHE A 129 -3.63 -1.39 -4.49
C PHE A 129 -4.80 -1.75 -3.61
N LEU A 130 -4.53 -2.47 -2.53
CA LEU A 130 -5.57 -2.89 -1.61
C LEU A 130 -5.19 -2.64 -0.16
N THR A 131 -6.21 -2.51 0.67
CA THR A 131 -6.16 -2.52 2.11
C THR A 131 -7.44 -3.17 2.65
N ASN A 132 -7.44 -3.56 3.91
CA ASN A 132 -8.61 -4.14 4.53
C ASN A 132 -8.77 -3.66 5.98
N LYS A 133 -10.00 -3.73 6.46
CA LYS A 133 -10.35 -3.56 7.86
C LYS A 133 -11.62 -4.35 8.14
N ASP A 134 -11.61 -5.11 9.23
CA ASP A 134 -12.71 -6.01 9.57
C ASP A 134 -13.07 -6.89 8.34
N ASP A 135 -14.33 -7.06 8.01
CA ASP A 135 -14.79 -7.82 6.85
C ASP A 135 -14.82 -7.01 5.54
N MET A 136 -14.21 -5.83 5.51
CA MET A 136 -14.18 -4.97 4.33
C MET A 136 -12.82 -4.98 3.63
N ILE A 137 -12.84 -5.12 2.30
CA ILE A 137 -11.68 -5.00 1.41
C ILE A 137 -11.85 -3.77 0.55
N TYR A 138 -10.83 -2.93 0.50
CA TYR A 138 -10.82 -1.70 -0.30
C TYR A 138 -9.75 -1.78 -1.37
N ILE A 139 -10.14 -1.53 -2.62
CA ILE A 139 -9.27 -1.64 -3.78
C ILE A 139 -9.29 -0.32 -4.55
N SER A 140 -8.12 0.30 -4.71
CA SER A 140 -7.95 1.43 -5.62
C SER A 140 -7.63 0.92 -7.01
N CYS A 141 -8.38 1.36 -8.01
CA CYS A 141 -8.24 0.91 -9.39
C CYS A 141 -8.05 2.07 -10.36
N TYR A 142 -7.06 1.96 -11.22
CA TYR A 142 -6.91 2.81 -12.40
C TYR A 142 -7.04 1.98 -13.68
N VAL A 143 -8.15 2.13 -14.36
CA VAL A 143 -8.48 1.38 -15.59
C VAL A 143 -9.02 2.30 -16.69
N GLY A 144 -8.88 3.61 -16.52
CA GLY A 144 -9.54 4.60 -17.36
C GLY A 144 -11.00 4.86 -16.96
N THR A 145 -11.51 6.00 -17.38
CA THR A 145 -12.93 6.35 -17.17
C THR A 145 -13.83 5.40 -17.96
N PRO A 146 -14.98 4.94 -17.42
CA PRO A 146 -15.61 5.35 -16.14
C PRO A 146 -15.23 4.47 -14.94
N ASN A 147 -14.30 3.53 -15.07
CA ASN A 147 -14.05 2.51 -14.05
C ASN A 147 -12.91 2.83 -13.08
N THR A 148 -12.24 3.98 -13.22
CA THR A 148 -11.28 4.47 -12.24
C THR A 148 -11.97 4.84 -10.95
N GLY A 149 -11.46 4.37 -9.80
CA GLY A 149 -12.05 4.65 -8.50
C GLY A 149 -11.52 3.81 -7.36
N VAL A 150 -12.22 3.91 -6.24
CA VAL A 150 -12.05 3.03 -5.08
C VAL A 150 -13.29 2.17 -4.93
N TYR A 151 -13.10 0.89 -4.72
CA TYR A 151 -14.17 -0.10 -4.58
C TYR A 151 -14.03 -0.78 -3.22
N ALA A 152 -15.12 -0.85 -2.47
CA ALA A 152 -15.20 -1.52 -1.18
C ALA A 152 -16.09 -2.75 -1.27
N TYR A 153 -15.56 -3.90 -0.89
CA TYR A 153 -16.23 -5.19 -0.90
C TYR A 153 -16.42 -5.70 0.52
N ASP A 154 -17.59 -6.24 0.77
CA ASP A 154 -17.87 -7.02 1.97
C ASP A 154 -17.49 -8.48 1.67
N VAL A 155 -16.59 -9.05 2.46
CA VAL A 155 -16.09 -10.43 2.27
C VAL A 155 -17.22 -11.46 2.39
N GLN A 156 -18.24 -11.17 3.19
CA GLN A 156 -19.39 -12.04 3.34
C GLN A 156 -20.34 -11.99 2.12
N ASN A 157 -20.26 -10.90 1.33
CA ASN A 157 -21.05 -10.77 0.10
C ASN A 157 -20.19 -10.17 -1.04
N PRO A 158 -19.20 -10.92 -1.54
CA PRO A 158 -18.15 -10.42 -2.42
C PRO A 158 -18.59 -10.26 -3.89
N SER A 159 -19.79 -10.66 -4.27
CA SER A 159 -20.26 -10.65 -5.67
C SER A 159 -20.39 -9.26 -6.27
N LYS A 160 -20.55 -8.23 -5.43
CA LYS A 160 -20.69 -6.83 -5.83
C LYS A 160 -20.03 -5.92 -4.79
N TYR A 161 -19.45 -4.80 -5.25
CA TYR A 161 -18.95 -3.80 -4.31
C TYR A 161 -20.12 -3.24 -3.47
N LYS A 162 -19.86 -3.01 -2.20
CA LYS A 162 -20.81 -2.40 -1.25
C LYS A 162 -20.79 -0.89 -1.37
N TYR A 163 -19.59 -0.31 -1.52
CA TYR A 163 -19.38 1.11 -1.71
C TYR A 163 -18.43 1.36 -2.90
N ARG A 164 -18.58 2.53 -3.53
CA ARG A 164 -17.71 2.96 -4.62
C ARG A 164 -17.47 4.46 -4.51
N TYR A 165 -16.21 4.85 -4.65
CA TYR A 165 -15.83 6.25 -4.77
C TYR A 165 -15.29 6.55 -6.16
N GLN A 166 -15.82 7.61 -6.77
CA GLN A 166 -15.32 8.21 -8.01
C GLN A 166 -15.33 9.73 -7.86
N HIS A 167 -14.31 10.37 -8.37
CA HIS A 167 -14.24 11.83 -8.33
C HIS A 167 -13.55 12.33 -9.60
N LYS A 168 -13.96 13.52 -10.08
CA LYS A 168 -13.39 14.14 -11.30
C LYS A 168 -11.88 14.35 -11.21
N ASP A 169 -11.35 14.57 -10.02
CA ASP A 169 -9.93 14.79 -9.75
C ASP A 169 -9.17 13.51 -9.38
N LEU A 170 -9.85 12.38 -9.20
CA LEU A 170 -9.25 11.07 -8.98
C LEU A 170 -8.85 10.46 -10.33
N LYS A 171 -7.69 10.84 -10.85
CA LYS A 171 -7.25 10.46 -12.20
C LYS A 171 -6.50 9.14 -12.28
N SER A 172 -5.65 8.88 -11.30
CA SER A 172 -4.81 7.68 -11.26
C SER A 172 -4.60 7.26 -9.81
N PRO A 173 -5.62 6.68 -9.15
CA PRO A 173 -5.50 6.20 -7.78
C PRO A 173 -4.39 5.14 -7.71
N LYS A 174 -3.58 5.25 -6.67
CA LYS A 174 -2.47 4.36 -6.35
C LYS A 174 -2.63 3.85 -4.91
N GLY A 175 -1.58 3.88 -4.11
CA GLY A 175 -1.60 3.39 -2.75
C GLY A 175 -2.85 3.80 -1.98
N ILE A 176 -3.41 2.86 -1.27
CA ILE A 176 -4.56 3.03 -0.40
C ILE A 176 -4.24 2.45 0.97
N VAL A 177 -4.62 3.14 2.02
CA VAL A 177 -4.50 2.68 3.40
C VAL A 177 -5.73 3.07 4.20
N ILE A 178 -6.05 2.28 5.19
CA ILE A 178 -7.10 2.56 6.16
C ILE A 178 -6.50 2.76 7.55
N ASP A 179 -6.97 3.77 8.28
CA ASP A 179 -6.55 4.02 9.64
C ASP A 179 -7.35 3.17 10.67
N ARG A 180 -6.94 3.26 11.93
CA ARG A 180 -7.65 2.58 13.02
C ARG A 180 -9.11 3.02 13.20
N HIS A 181 -9.45 4.22 12.74
CA HIS A 181 -10.80 4.79 12.85
C HIS A 181 -11.69 4.46 11.64
N GLY A 182 -11.13 3.82 10.60
CA GLY A 182 -11.83 3.48 9.37
C GLY A 182 -11.76 4.57 8.29
N SER A 183 -10.94 5.58 8.47
CA SER A 183 -10.68 6.58 7.43
C SER A 183 -9.75 6.01 6.37
N LEU A 184 -10.11 6.21 5.10
CA LEU A 184 -9.32 5.78 3.95
C LEU A 184 -8.51 6.95 3.39
N PHE A 185 -7.26 6.70 3.09
CA PHE A 185 -6.39 7.64 2.39
C PHE A 185 -5.95 7.02 1.07
N VAL A 186 -6.15 7.74 -0.03
CA VAL A 186 -5.89 7.26 -1.39
C VAL A 186 -4.98 8.24 -2.10
N CYS A 187 -3.79 7.78 -2.49
CA CYS A 187 -2.90 8.55 -3.37
C CYS A 187 -3.51 8.71 -4.75
N ASN A 188 -3.50 9.92 -5.28
CA ASN A 188 -3.85 10.20 -6.66
C ASN A 188 -2.63 10.65 -7.44
N TYR A 189 -2.12 9.77 -8.32
CA TYR A 189 -1.01 10.05 -9.20
C TYR A 189 -1.53 10.67 -10.52
N GLY A 190 -1.79 11.95 -10.52
CA GLY A 190 -2.35 12.63 -11.69
C GLY A 190 -1.82 14.04 -11.87
N ASN A 191 -1.17 14.33 -13.02
CA ASN A 191 -0.81 15.68 -13.39
C ASN A 191 -2.09 16.45 -13.82
N PRO A 192 -2.35 17.69 -13.34
CA PRO A 192 -1.50 18.49 -12.46
C PRO A 192 -1.68 18.25 -10.95
N TYR A 193 -2.61 17.38 -10.54
CA TYR A 193 -3.06 17.28 -9.15
C TYR A 193 -2.53 16.02 -8.47
N TYR A 194 -1.33 16.11 -7.91
CA TYR A 194 -0.87 15.13 -6.93
C TYR A 194 -1.55 15.44 -5.60
N CYS A 195 -2.41 14.57 -5.13
CA CYS A 195 -3.19 14.77 -3.92
C CYS A 195 -3.48 13.46 -3.21
N ILE A 196 -3.94 13.56 -1.98
CA ILE A 196 -4.48 12.43 -1.21
C ILE A 196 -5.97 12.68 -1.01
N HIS A 197 -6.79 11.75 -1.46
CA HIS A 197 -8.21 11.74 -1.17
C HIS A 197 -8.41 11.05 0.18
N HIS A 198 -9.04 11.76 1.11
CA HIS A 198 -9.43 11.26 2.40
C HIS A 198 -10.93 10.92 2.37
N LEU A 199 -11.26 9.68 2.67
CA LEU A 199 -12.62 9.14 2.57
C LEU A 199 -13.02 8.51 3.91
N THR A 200 -14.33 8.37 4.12
CA THR A 200 -14.87 7.51 5.17
C THR A 200 -14.74 6.02 4.78
N SER A 201 -14.98 5.11 5.71
CA SER A 201 -15.10 3.67 5.43
C SER A 201 -16.19 3.31 4.43
N GLU A 202 -17.18 4.17 4.23
CA GLU A 202 -18.23 4.03 3.22
C GLU A 202 -17.88 4.69 1.88
N CYS A 203 -16.58 5.01 1.68
CA CYS A 203 -16.08 5.65 0.47
C CYS A 203 -16.69 7.04 0.19
N GLN A 204 -17.10 7.79 1.21
CA GLN A 204 -17.57 9.16 1.06
C GLN A 204 -16.40 10.12 1.22
N LEU A 205 -16.33 11.15 0.35
CA LEU A 205 -15.26 12.14 0.39
C LEU A 205 -15.36 13.00 1.65
N VAL A 206 -14.29 13.04 2.43
CA VAL A 206 -14.11 13.93 3.56
C VAL A 206 -13.34 15.17 3.14
N SER A 207 -12.17 14.98 2.50
CA SER A 207 -11.32 16.07 2.04
C SER A 207 -10.35 15.62 0.94
N ILE A 208 -9.78 16.59 0.24
CA ILE A 208 -8.67 16.38 -0.72
C ILE A 208 -7.48 17.20 -0.23
N VAL A 209 -6.39 16.52 0.11
CA VAL A 209 -5.15 17.14 0.56
C VAL A 209 -4.25 17.38 -0.65
N THR A 210 -4.01 18.65 -0.98
CA THR A 210 -3.21 19.05 -2.14
C THR A 210 -1.90 19.74 -1.75
N GLN A 211 -1.84 20.34 -0.55
CA GLN A 211 -0.67 21.08 -0.08
C GLN A 211 0.36 20.15 0.56
N GLY A 212 1.62 20.43 0.28
CA GLY A 212 2.75 19.69 0.85
C GLY A 212 2.86 18.24 0.38
N ILE A 213 2.02 17.79 -0.56
CA ILE A 213 2.09 16.44 -1.11
C ILE A 213 3.22 16.41 -2.17
N PRO A 214 4.20 15.51 -2.03
CA PRO A 214 5.27 15.38 -3.00
C PRO A 214 4.74 14.85 -4.33
N ARG A 215 5.35 15.26 -5.42
CA ARG A 215 5.00 14.74 -6.74
C ARG A 215 5.39 13.26 -6.84
N GLY A 216 4.54 12.49 -7.49
CA GLY A 216 4.83 11.08 -7.73
C GLY A 216 4.52 10.15 -6.56
N GLN A 217 3.66 10.55 -5.59
CA GLN A 217 3.26 9.66 -4.52
C GLN A 217 2.70 8.34 -5.07
N PHE A 218 3.11 7.25 -4.45
CA PHE A 218 2.82 5.92 -4.98
C PHE A 218 2.18 4.98 -3.96
N ALA A 219 2.73 4.89 -2.76
CA ALA A 219 2.23 4.02 -1.72
C ALA A 219 2.03 4.77 -0.41
N LEU A 220 1.13 4.27 0.39
CA LEU A 220 0.76 4.79 1.70
C LEU A 220 0.96 3.70 2.75
N PHE A 221 1.30 4.15 3.93
CA PHE A 221 1.36 3.33 5.12
C PHE A 221 0.85 4.16 6.30
N TRP A 222 0.12 3.53 7.21
CA TRP A 222 -0.40 4.16 8.41
C TRP A 222 0.19 3.53 9.67
N ASP A 223 0.63 4.36 10.61
CA ASP A 223 1.10 3.92 11.92
C ASP A 223 0.81 4.99 12.99
N ASP A 224 0.05 4.62 13.98
CA ASP A 224 -0.30 5.40 15.20
C ASP A 224 -0.52 6.90 14.98
N GLY A 225 -1.42 7.25 14.09
CA GLY A 225 -1.76 8.64 13.80
C GLY A 225 -0.87 9.31 12.76
N LEU A 226 0.06 8.57 12.17
CA LEU A 226 0.98 9.06 11.15
C LEU A 226 0.72 8.36 9.80
N LEU A 227 0.57 9.15 8.76
CA LEU A 227 0.46 8.70 7.39
C LEU A 227 1.81 8.87 6.70
N TYR A 228 2.38 7.81 6.20
CA TYR A 228 3.63 7.80 5.46
C TYR A 228 3.35 7.67 3.97
N VAL A 229 3.96 8.53 3.18
CA VAL A 229 3.78 8.60 1.72
C VAL A 229 5.12 8.38 1.04
N THR A 230 5.22 7.33 0.23
CA THR A 230 6.39 7.10 -0.63
C THR A 230 6.18 7.73 -1.99
N CYS A 231 7.27 8.10 -2.66
CA CYS A 231 7.22 8.74 -3.98
C CYS A 231 7.98 7.90 -5.02
N PHE A 232 7.36 7.73 -6.18
CA PHE A 232 8.02 7.07 -7.30
C PHE A 232 9.19 7.89 -7.83
N GLY A 233 10.33 7.24 -8.01
CA GLY A 233 11.56 7.88 -8.52
C GLY A 233 12.26 8.80 -7.51
N SER A 234 11.90 8.73 -6.22
CA SER A 234 12.61 9.42 -5.15
C SER A 234 12.85 8.48 -3.96
N ASN A 235 13.91 8.77 -3.23
CA ASN A 235 14.25 8.05 -1.99
C ASN A 235 13.61 8.70 -0.76
N LEU A 236 12.51 9.44 -0.96
CA LEU A 236 11.85 10.19 0.10
C LEU A 236 10.61 9.46 0.60
N ILE A 237 10.47 9.40 1.91
CA ILE A 237 9.19 9.13 2.58
C ILE A 237 8.77 10.42 3.29
N THR A 238 7.56 10.87 2.99
CA THR A 238 6.97 12.03 3.67
C THR A 238 6.01 11.53 4.74
N ARG A 239 6.16 12.06 5.94
CA ARG A 239 5.31 11.74 7.09
C ARG A 239 4.31 12.88 7.33
N TYR A 240 3.05 12.52 7.51
CA TYR A 240 1.95 13.45 7.80
C TYR A 240 1.31 13.05 9.13
N ARG A 241 1.10 14.01 10.00
CA ARG A 241 0.23 13.80 11.17
C ARG A 241 -1.22 13.93 10.71
N THR A 242 -1.99 12.89 10.94
CA THR A 242 -3.42 12.89 10.63
C THR A 242 -4.20 13.39 11.83
N GLN A 243 -4.09 14.69 12.08
CA GLN A 243 -5.16 15.39 12.76
C GLN A 243 -6.11 15.88 11.67
N TYR A 244 -7.38 15.94 11.96
CA TYR A 244 -8.33 16.58 11.05
C TYR A 244 -8.08 18.09 11.05
N PRO A 245 -7.62 18.71 9.96
CA PRO A 245 -7.17 18.16 8.68
C PRO A 245 -5.78 17.46 8.72
N VAL A 246 -5.45 16.62 7.73
CA VAL A 246 -4.14 15.95 7.60
C VAL A 246 -3.04 17.00 7.42
N ILE A 247 -2.07 17.04 8.33
CA ILE A 247 -0.98 18.02 8.36
C ILE A 247 0.36 17.32 8.05
N PRO A 248 1.16 17.79 7.08
CA PRO A 248 2.51 17.27 6.86
C PRO A 248 3.38 17.51 8.10
N SER A 249 4.01 16.46 8.63
CA SER A 249 4.88 16.58 9.79
C SER A 249 6.37 16.55 9.44
N GLU A 250 6.79 15.71 8.49
CA GLU A 250 8.21 15.55 8.15
C GLU A 250 8.44 14.90 6.78
N ILE A 251 9.64 15.07 6.22
CA ILE A 251 10.15 14.35 5.07
C ILE A 251 11.36 13.53 5.54
N LEU A 252 11.27 12.21 5.42
CA LEU A 252 12.38 11.31 5.69
C LEU A 252 13.08 10.97 4.38
N ASN A 253 14.37 11.27 4.29
CA ASN A 253 15.20 10.81 3.19
C ASN A 253 15.67 9.38 3.49
N MET A 254 15.32 8.44 2.62
CA MET A 254 15.75 7.04 2.74
C MET A 254 17.20 6.81 2.29
N ASP A 255 17.82 7.79 1.65
CA ASP A 255 19.24 7.72 1.38
C ASP A 255 20.00 8.02 2.70
N THR A 256 20.74 7.04 3.20
CA THR A 256 21.35 6.97 4.55
C THR A 256 22.31 8.12 4.91
N ARG A 257 22.36 9.20 4.12
CA ARG A 257 23.35 10.28 4.27
C ARG A 257 22.81 11.59 4.83
N SER A 258 21.50 11.81 4.86
CA SER A 258 20.96 13.05 5.47
C SER A 258 19.46 12.97 5.72
N ILE A 259 19.05 13.39 6.90
CA ILE A 259 17.66 13.76 7.20
C ILE A 259 17.55 15.24 6.87
N GLU A 260 16.95 15.57 5.72
CA GLU A 260 16.64 16.95 5.40
C GLU A 260 15.22 17.29 5.87
N MET A 261 15.15 18.21 6.82
CA MET A 261 13.88 18.77 7.26
C MET A 261 13.54 20.01 6.42
N TYR A 262 12.44 19.97 5.70
CA TYR A 262 11.91 21.14 5.01
C TYR A 262 10.88 21.86 5.86
N LYS A 263 11.14 23.13 6.19
CA LYS A 263 10.13 24.03 6.75
C LYS A 263 9.33 24.66 5.62
N GLY A 264 8.09 24.26 5.47
CA GLY A 264 7.16 24.90 4.50
C GLY A 264 6.43 26.08 5.12
N SER A 265 6.28 27.17 4.36
CA SER A 265 5.73 28.44 4.79
C SER A 265 4.23 28.61 4.53
N SER A 266 3.40 27.61 4.69
CA SER A 266 1.95 27.77 4.45
C SER A 266 1.13 26.86 5.32
N GLY A 267 0.72 27.37 6.49
CA GLY A 267 -0.43 26.89 7.29
C GLY A 267 -0.42 25.46 7.82
N TRP A 268 0.61 24.69 7.54
CA TRP A 268 0.81 23.32 7.94
C TRP A 268 2.02 23.25 8.86
N GLU A 269 1.80 22.95 10.11
CA GLU A 269 2.90 22.78 11.06
C GLU A 269 3.65 21.48 10.77
N ARG A 270 4.97 21.58 10.61
CA ARG A 270 5.89 20.44 10.60
C ARG A 270 6.52 20.33 11.97
N GLU A 271 6.38 19.20 12.60
CA GLU A 271 7.15 18.91 13.81
C GLU A 271 8.58 18.53 13.43
N GLY A 272 9.54 19.24 14.00
CA GLY A 272 10.94 18.86 13.91
C GLY A 272 11.25 17.74 14.90
N LEU A 273 12.10 16.82 14.52
CA LEU A 273 12.82 15.95 15.44
C LEU A 273 13.96 16.72 16.10
#